data_24223dfde4d5a9e5137216ef6cfaf15f
#
_entry.id   24223dfde4d5a9e5137216ef6cfaf15f
#
_cell.length_a   1.000
_cell.length_b   1.000
_cell.length_c   1.000
_cell.angle_alpha   90.00
_cell.angle_beta   90.00
_cell.angle_gamma   90.00
#
_symmetry.space_group_name_H-M   'P 1'
#
loop_
_entity.id
_entity.type
_entity.pdbx_description
1 polymer ?
#
loop_
_entity_poly.entity_id
_entity_poly.type
_entity_poly.pdbx_seq_one_letter_code
_entity_poly.pdbx_strand_id
1 'polypeptide(L)'
;MHKLTTANGHDVPMVGLGTYPLQGEAMASMALDAFKCGYRLIDTADDYRGETGLGLALSRLNNETGFRREDVFIQTKISQDNAYGDEPLEGVWFNKLSKYQNRHTVEEVVMDKVTISLRELQTDYIDSLLIHYPFPGYYEDIWDVMMRLKKEGKVRYIGVSNFHINHLEKLKSIGECPSINQIYVSPLSIKHEDLEYSINNAIQLMTYSPLMDLVLSLIHISEPTR
;
A
#
# COMPACT_ATOMS: atom_id res chain seq x y z
N MET A 1 -12.44 -3.00 -17.49
CA MET A 1 -11.63 -2.06 -16.71
C MET A 1 -10.29 -1.91 -17.38
N HIS A 2 -9.79 -0.67 -17.52
CA HIS A 2 -8.46 -0.46 -18.09
C HIS A 2 -7.39 -0.94 -17.09
N LYS A 3 -6.47 -1.77 -17.56
CA LYS A 3 -5.29 -2.20 -16.83
C LYS A 3 -4.09 -1.46 -17.39
N LEU A 4 -3.17 -1.06 -16.53
CA LEU A 4 -1.82 -0.67 -16.93
C LEU A 4 -0.96 -1.91 -16.88
N THR A 5 -0.33 -2.21 -17.99
CA THR A 5 0.76 -3.18 -17.99
C THR A 5 2.01 -2.43 -17.56
N THR A 6 2.57 -2.77 -16.40
CA THR A 6 3.85 -2.23 -15.96
C THR A 6 4.95 -2.59 -16.96
N ALA A 7 6.05 -1.86 -16.94
CA ALA A 7 7.20 -2.16 -17.82
C ALA A 7 7.73 -3.60 -17.64
N ASN A 8 7.43 -4.26 -16.52
CA ASN A 8 7.76 -5.66 -16.27
C ASN A 8 6.66 -6.65 -16.71
N GLY A 9 5.68 -6.20 -17.51
CA GLY A 9 4.61 -7.06 -18.05
C GLY A 9 3.48 -7.38 -17.09
N HIS A 10 3.29 -6.61 -16.02
CA HIS A 10 2.31 -6.88 -14.99
C HIS A 10 1.04 -6.03 -15.16
N ASP A 11 -0.10 -6.67 -15.01
CA ASP A 11 -1.40 -6.02 -15.09
C ASP A 11 -1.83 -5.47 -13.72
N VAL A 12 -1.68 -4.16 -13.52
CA VAL A 12 -2.20 -3.44 -12.34
C VAL A 12 -3.41 -2.62 -12.75
N PRO A 13 -4.55 -2.69 -12.04
CA PRO A 13 -5.70 -1.85 -12.35
C PRO A 13 -5.34 -0.36 -12.22
N MET A 14 -5.77 0.45 -13.21
CA MET A 14 -5.43 1.89 -13.26
C MET A 14 -6.07 2.71 -12.13
N VAL A 15 -7.21 2.24 -11.61
CA VAL A 15 -7.97 2.94 -10.56
C VAL A 15 -8.21 1.95 -9.43
N GLY A 16 -7.86 2.37 -8.23
CA GLY A 16 -8.08 1.63 -6.99
C GLY A 16 -8.92 2.42 -6.01
N LEU A 17 -9.41 1.73 -4.99
CA LEU A 17 -10.12 2.30 -3.86
C LEU A 17 -9.26 2.22 -2.62
N GLY A 18 -8.98 3.37 -1.99
CA GLY A 18 -8.33 3.46 -0.69
C GLY A 18 -9.33 3.17 0.44
N THR A 19 -8.88 2.49 1.47
CA THR A 19 -9.75 1.96 2.53
C THR A 19 -9.80 2.82 3.80
N TYR A 20 -8.81 3.66 4.03
CA TYR A 20 -8.77 4.50 5.23
C TYR A 20 -9.96 5.47 5.30
N PRO A 21 -10.65 5.62 6.43
CA PRO A 21 -10.45 4.98 7.74
C PRO A 21 -11.44 3.84 8.05
N LEU A 22 -11.96 3.14 7.06
CA LEU A 22 -13.03 2.15 7.24
C LEU A 22 -12.53 0.85 7.87
N GLN A 23 -13.36 0.25 8.72
CA GLN A 23 -13.05 -0.99 9.46
C GLN A 23 -14.26 -1.93 9.51
N GLY A 24 -14.02 -3.21 9.82
CA GLY A 24 -15.06 -4.19 10.07
C GLY A 24 -16.08 -4.33 8.94
N GLU A 25 -17.36 -4.45 9.27
CA GLU A 25 -18.45 -4.69 8.30
C GLU A 25 -18.63 -3.49 7.33
N ALA A 26 -18.39 -2.25 7.78
CA ALA A 26 -18.44 -1.09 6.90
C ALA A 26 -17.38 -1.18 5.79
N MET A 27 -16.17 -1.66 6.12
CA MET A 27 -15.11 -1.94 5.15
C MET A 27 -15.52 -3.06 4.20
N ALA A 28 -16.10 -4.16 4.72
CA ALA A 28 -16.54 -5.29 3.92
C ALA A 28 -17.61 -4.88 2.90
N SER A 29 -18.62 -4.16 3.34
CA SER A 29 -19.71 -3.67 2.46
C SER A 29 -19.17 -2.75 1.38
N MET A 30 -18.35 -1.78 1.75
CA MET A 30 -17.75 -0.84 0.79
C MET A 30 -16.89 -1.54 -0.27
N ALA A 31 -16.08 -2.53 0.12
CA ALA A 31 -15.25 -3.28 -0.82
C ALA A 31 -16.10 -4.08 -1.81
N LEU A 32 -17.15 -4.77 -1.33
CA LEU A 32 -18.05 -5.54 -2.19
C LEU A 32 -18.80 -4.64 -3.17
N ASP A 33 -19.28 -3.47 -2.73
CA ASP A 33 -19.94 -2.52 -3.59
C ASP A 33 -18.97 -1.91 -4.62
N ALA A 34 -17.72 -1.65 -4.24
CA ALA A 34 -16.69 -1.22 -5.16
C ALA A 34 -16.43 -2.27 -6.25
N PHE A 35 -16.35 -3.56 -5.89
CA PHE A 35 -16.20 -4.64 -6.88
C PHE A 35 -17.41 -4.72 -7.83
N LYS A 36 -18.64 -4.58 -7.31
CA LYS A 36 -19.87 -4.51 -8.14
C LYS A 36 -19.84 -3.30 -9.09
N CYS A 37 -19.32 -2.16 -8.64
CA CYS A 37 -19.11 -0.96 -9.46
C CYS A 37 -17.95 -1.06 -10.46
N GLY A 38 -17.20 -2.14 -10.46
CA GLY A 38 -16.13 -2.37 -11.44
C GLY A 38 -14.71 -2.09 -10.93
N TYR A 39 -14.50 -1.67 -9.69
CA TYR A 39 -13.16 -1.63 -9.09
C TYR A 39 -12.55 -3.03 -9.03
N ARG A 40 -11.25 -3.12 -9.19
CA ARG A 40 -10.49 -4.38 -9.07
C ARG A 40 -9.26 -4.24 -8.19
N LEU A 41 -8.87 -3.02 -7.79
CA LEU A 41 -7.79 -2.75 -6.87
C LEU A 41 -8.36 -2.13 -5.60
N ILE A 42 -8.00 -2.74 -4.47
CA ILE A 42 -8.24 -2.18 -3.13
C ILE A 42 -6.87 -1.93 -2.48
N ASP A 43 -6.68 -0.71 -2.00
CA ASP A 43 -5.47 -0.25 -1.32
C ASP A 43 -5.72 -0.08 0.17
N THR A 44 -5.06 -0.89 0.98
CA THR A 44 -5.12 -0.87 2.45
C THR A 44 -3.71 -0.77 3.06
N ALA A 45 -3.60 -0.87 4.37
CA ALA A 45 -2.36 -1.00 5.13
C ALA A 45 -2.64 -1.68 6.47
N ASP A 46 -1.61 -2.29 7.06
CA ASP A 46 -1.70 -2.99 8.35
C ASP A 46 -2.17 -2.06 9.51
N ASP A 47 -1.80 -0.78 9.46
CA ASP A 47 -2.17 0.23 10.47
C ASP A 47 -3.56 0.85 10.25
N TYR A 48 -4.20 0.67 9.08
CA TYR A 48 -5.56 1.17 8.84
C TYR A 48 -6.63 0.38 9.58
N ARG A 49 -6.28 -0.82 10.11
CA ARG A 49 -7.20 -1.75 10.80
C ARG A 49 -8.38 -2.18 9.93
N GLY A 50 -8.22 -2.04 8.61
CA GLY A 50 -9.24 -2.41 7.63
C GLY A 50 -9.11 -3.82 7.07
N GLU A 51 -7.96 -4.49 7.29
CA GLU A 51 -7.65 -5.78 6.68
C GLU A 51 -8.65 -6.87 7.06
N THR A 52 -9.06 -6.96 8.32
CA THR A 52 -10.10 -7.92 8.77
C THR A 52 -11.43 -7.70 8.04
N GLY A 53 -11.86 -6.44 7.86
CA GLY A 53 -13.07 -6.11 7.10
C GLY A 53 -12.94 -6.46 5.61
N LEU A 54 -11.78 -6.21 5.02
CA LEU A 54 -11.50 -6.61 3.64
C LEU A 54 -11.46 -8.13 3.49
N GLY A 55 -10.93 -8.86 4.46
CA GLY A 55 -10.97 -10.33 4.50
C GLY A 55 -12.40 -10.87 4.52
N LEU A 56 -13.31 -10.24 5.28
CA LEU A 56 -14.74 -10.56 5.23
C LEU A 56 -15.33 -10.33 3.82
N ALA A 57 -14.96 -9.25 3.16
CA ALA A 57 -15.37 -9.01 1.77
C ALA A 57 -14.85 -10.09 0.83
N LEU A 58 -13.57 -10.47 0.95
CA LEU A 58 -12.95 -11.51 0.11
C LEU A 58 -13.61 -12.89 0.33
N SER A 59 -13.97 -13.24 1.57
CA SER A 59 -14.68 -14.49 1.85
C SER A 59 -16.10 -14.56 1.23
N ARG A 60 -16.73 -13.41 1.04
CA ARG A 60 -18.06 -13.28 0.41
C ARG A 60 -17.98 -12.97 -1.10
N LEU A 61 -16.81 -12.69 -1.62
CA LEU A 61 -16.58 -12.12 -2.96
C LEU A 61 -17.32 -12.92 -4.06
N ASN A 62 -17.12 -14.22 -4.11
CA ASN A 62 -17.72 -15.06 -5.15
C ASN A 62 -19.25 -15.07 -5.06
N ASN A 63 -19.82 -15.22 -3.85
CA ASN A 63 -21.25 -15.31 -3.64
C ASN A 63 -21.98 -14.01 -3.96
N GLU A 64 -21.36 -12.86 -3.67
CA GLU A 64 -22.01 -11.56 -3.80
C GLU A 64 -21.72 -10.86 -5.13
N THR A 65 -20.62 -11.18 -5.78
CA THR A 65 -20.17 -10.48 -6.99
C THR A 65 -19.90 -11.38 -8.18
N GLY A 66 -19.76 -12.69 -7.97
CA GLY A 66 -19.33 -13.65 -8.97
C GLY A 66 -17.83 -13.63 -9.28
N PHE A 67 -17.04 -12.79 -8.60
CA PHE A 67 -15.59 -12.73 -8.78
C PHE A 67 -14.88 -13.72 -7.85
N ARG A 68 -13.69 -14.14 -8.27
CA ARG A 68 -12.78 -14.98 -7.48
C ARG A 68 -11.65 -14.11 -6.94
N ARG A 69 -10.84 -14.64 -6.01
CA ARG A 69 -9.70 -13.92 -5.43
C ARG A 69 -8.71 -13.41 -6.49
N GLU A 70 -8.47 -14.19 -7.54
CA GLU A 70 -7.57 -13.83 -8.64
C GLU A 70 -8.11 -12.76 -9.58
N ASP A 71 -9.40 -12.44 -9.52
CA ASP A 71 -10.03 -11.39 -10.32
C ASP A 71 -9.87 -10.00 -9.69
N VAL A 72 -9.35 -9.92 -8.45
CA VAL A 72 -9.13 -8.69 -7.70
C VAL A 72 -7.67 -8.52 -7.32
N PHE A 73 -7.23 -7.27 -7.16
CA PHE A 73 -5.87 -6.89 -6.82
C PHE A 73 -5.88 -6.25 -5.42
N ILE A 74 -5.24 -6.88 -4.46
CA ILE A 74 -5.16 -6.39 -3.08
C ILE A 74 -3.76 -5.88 -2.81
N GLN A 75 -3.68 -4.60 -2.46
CA GLN A 75 -2.46 -3.95 -2.03
C GLN A 75 -2.55 -3.65 -0.53
N THR A 76 -1.51 -4.00 0.21
CA THR A 76 -1.34 -3.58 1.60
C THR A 76 0.08 -3.09 1.85
N LYS A 77 0.33 -2.55 3.04
CA LYS A 77 1.60 -1.90 3.37
C LYS A 77 2.10 -2.34 4.73
N ILE A 78 3.41 -2.38 4.88
CA ILE A 78 4.10 -2.51 6.17
C ILE A 78 4.27 -1.11 6.73
N SER A 79 3.54 -0.79 7.80
CA SER A 79 3.56 0.50 8.46
C SER A 79 4.38 0.46 9.75
N GLN A 80 4.82 1.64 10.20
CA GLN A 80 5.24 1.84 11.58
C GLN A 80 4.04 1.75 12.51
N ASP A 81 4.22 1.11 13.67
CA ASP A 81 3.14 0.92 14.65
C ASP A 81 2.65 2.23 15.32
N ASN A 82 2.83 3.39 14.76
CA ASN A 82 2.28 4.68 15.22
C ASN A 82 2.34 5.77 14.14
N ALA A 83 2.06 5.46 12.89
CA ALA A 83 2.07 6.45 11.80
C ALA A 83 1.10 7.63 12.02
N TYR A 84 0.20 7.53 12.99
CA TYR A 84 -0.79 8.56 13.35
C TYR A 84 -0.77 8.97 14.84
N GLY A 85 0.33 8.72 15.57
CA GLY A 85 0.50 9.19 16.94
C GLY A 85 1.34 10.46 16.99
N ASP A 86 1.06 11.31 18.00
CA ASP A 86 1.68 12.64 18.22
C ASP A 86 3.19 12.63 18.57
N GLU A 87 3.91 11.53 18.32
CA GLU A 87 5.33 11.42 18.65
C GLU A 87 6.22 11.35 17.40
N PRO A 88 7.44 11.95 17.48
CA PRO A 88 8.38 11.99 16.35
C PRO A 88 8.77 10.60 15.88
N LEU A 89 8.93 10.43 14.56
CA LEU A 89 9.19 9.18 13.86
C LEU A 89 10.58 8.56 14.16
N GLU A 90 11.46 9.24 14.89
CA GLU A 90 12.81 8.75 15.17
C GLU A 90 12.81 7.70 16.29
N GLY A 91 13.23 6.48 15.95
CA GLY A 91 13.51 5.39 16.90
C GLY A 91 12.30 4.62 17.45
N VAL A 92 11.08 4.95 17.03
CA VAL A 92 9.84 4.41 17.63
C VAL A 92 9.55 2.97 17.18
N TRP A 93 10.03 2.56 16.01
CA TRP A 93 9.68 1.28 15.40
C TRP A 93 10.10 0.07 16.25
N PHE A 94 11.25 0.14 16.90
CA PHE A 94 11.73 -0.92 17.80
C PHE A 94 11.41 -0.68 19.28
N ASN A 95 11.25 0.57 19.73
CA ASN A 95 11.04 0.86 21.15
C ASN A 95 9.60 0.63 21.64
N LYS A 96 8.59 0.63 20.77
CA LYS A 96 7.18 0.35 21.12
C LYS A 96 6.71 -1.05 20.73
N LEU A 97 7.58 -1.90 20.25
CA LEU A 97 7.31 -3.32 20.06
C LEU A 97 7.21 -4.07 21.40
N SER A 98 6.55 -3.48 22.42
CA SER A 98 6.38 -4.13 23.73
C SER A 98 5.67 -5.49 23.64
N LYS A 99 4.84 -5.72 22.64
CA LYS A 99 4.29 -7.04 22.31
C LYS A 99 5.30 -7.98 21.64
N TYR A 100 6.43 -7.45 21.15
CA TYR A 100 7.52 -8.21 20.51
C TYR A 100 8.81 -8.18 21.36
N GLN A 101 8.73 -7.89 22.65
CA GLN A 101 9.86 -7.66 23.57
C GLN A 101 10.97 -8.72 23.57
N ASN A 102 10.74 -9.86 22.93
CA ASN A 102 11.72 -10.95 22.80
C ASN A 102 12.10 -11.24 21.34
N ARG A 103 11.74 -10.42 20.37
CA ARG A 103 12.06 -10.59 18.95
C ARG A 103 12.86 -9.40 18.47
N HIS A 104 14.07 -9.65 17.99
CA HIS A 104 15.07 -8.63 17.83
C HIS A 104 15.51 -8.38 16.38
N THR A 105 14.90 -9.04 15.39
CA THR A 105 15.28 -8.89 13.98
C THR A 105 14.16 -8.25 13.15
N VAL A 106 14.57 -7.44 12.17
CA VAL A 106 13.65 -6.85 11.16
C VAL A 106 12.87 -7.97 10.46
N GLU A 107 13.55 -9.07 10.16
CA GLU A 107 12.94 -10.23 9.50
C GLU A 107 11.75 -10.79 10.29
N GLU A 108 11.94 -11.06 11.60
CA GLU A 108 10.85 -11.59 12.44
C GLU A 108 9.64 -10.66 12.48
N VAL A 109 9.88 -9.35 12.57
CA VAL A 109 8.81 -8.34 12.59
C VAL A 109 8.05 -8.30 11.26
N VAL A 110 8.76 -8.26 10.14
CA VAL A 110 8.15 -8.23 8.80
C VAL A 110 7.37 -9.51 8.52
N MET A 111 7.94 -10.68 8.86
CA MET A 111 7.28 -11.97 8.68
C MET A 111 6.00 -12.09 9.51
N ASP A 112 6.01 -11.59 10.75
CA ASP A 112 4.82 -11.55 11.60
C ASP A 112 3.73 -10.64 11.02
N LYS A 113 4.10 -9.41 10.61
CA LYS A 113 3.15 -8.45 10.00
C LYS A 113 2.50 -9.06 8.75
N VAL A 114 3.28 -9.63 7.86
CA VAL A 114 2.74 -10.27 6.64
C VAL A 114 1.88 -11.49 6.97
N THR A 115 2.26 -12.29 7.96
CA THR A 115 1.45 -13.42 8.42
C THR A 115 0.11 -12.95 8.99
N ILE A 116 0.12 -11.87 9.76
CA ILE A 116 -1.10 -11.24 10.29
C ILE A 116 -1.97 -10.74 9.14
N SER A 117 -1.41 -9.96 8.21
CA SER A 117 -2.13 -9.43 7.04
C SER A 117 -2.76 -10.55 6.20
N LEU A 118 -2.03 -11.62 5.88
CA LEU A 118 -2.57 -12.78 5.15
C LEU A 118 -3.76 -13.42 5.89
N ARG A 119 -3.64 -13.60 7.21
CA ARG A 119 -4.72 -14.16 8.05
C ARG A 119 -5.93 -13.23 8.09
N GLU A 120 -5.73 -11.93 8.30
CA GLU A 120 -6.82 -10.94 8.39
C GLU A 120 -7.51 -10.75 7.03
N LEU A 121 -6.75 -10.73 5.95
CA LEU A 121 -7.26 -10.70 4.58
C LEU A 121 -7.90 -12.02 4.13
N GLN A 122 -7.76 -13.11 4.89
CA GLN A 122 -8.26 -14.44 4.55
C GLN A 122 -7.81 -14.90 3.14
N THR A 123 -6.53 -14.75 2.84
CA THR A 123 -5.93 -15.09 1.55
C THR A 123 -4.54 -15.68 1.71
N ASP A 124 -4.11 -16.48 0.74
CA ASP A 124 -2.79 -17.13 0.75
C ASP A 124 -1.68 -16.25 0.14
N TYR A 125 -2.07 -15.16 -0.52
CA TYR A 125 -1.12 -14.24 -1.17
C TYR A 125 -1.63 -12.79 -1.17
N ILE A 126 -0.67 -11.88 -1.28
CA ILE A 126 -0.90 -10.44 -1.46
C ILE A 126 -0.47 -10.07 -2.89
N ASP A 127 -1.29 -9.30 -3.62
CA ASP A 127 -0.90 -8.86 -4.96
C ASP A 127 0.22 -7.82 -4.91
N SER A 128 0.13 -6.84 -4.05
CA SER A 128 1.19 -5.83 -3.85
C SER A 128 1.42 -5.55 -2.37
N LEU A 129 2.67 -5.65 -1.94
CA LEU A 129 3.12 -5.27 -0.61
C LEU A 129 4.06 -4.08 -0.71
N LEU A 130 3.76 -2.99 0.02
CA LEU A 130 4.57 -1.79 0.01
C LEU A 130 5.23 -1.56 1.37
N ILE A 131 6.42 -0.97 1.39
CA ILE A 131 6.92 -0.26 2.58
C ILE A 131 6.19 1.08 2.63
N HIS A 132 5.46 1.36 3.72
CA HIS A 132 4.57 2.54 3.81
C HIS A 132 5.34 3.87 3.78
N TYR A 133 6.52 3.92 4.43
CA TYR A 133 7.42 5.06 4.47
C TYR A 133 8.89 4.60 4.47
N PRO A 134 9.85 5.43 4.07
CA PRO A 134 11.27 5.10 4.12
C PRO A 134 11.80 5.18 5.56
N PHE A 135 11.59 4.13 6.36
CA PHE A 135 12.01 4.06 7.77
C PHE A 135 13.53 4.12 7.87
N PRO A 136 14.12 5.20 8.41
CA PRO A 136 15.56 5.35 8.47
C PRO A 136 16.24 4.18 9.20
N GLY A 137 17.24 3.58 8.57
CA GLY A 137 18.02 2.46 9.13
C GLY A 137 17.34 1.08 9.05
N TYR A 138 16.11 0.97 8.49
CA TYR A 138 15.38 -0.30 8.44
C TYR A 138 14.80 -0.66 7.08
N TYR A 139 14.50 0.30 6.21
CA TYR A 139 13.80 0.02 4.95
C TYR A 139 14.61 -0.89 4.01
N GLU A 140 15.93 -0.89 4.11
CA GLU A 140 16.81 -1.76 3.33
C GLU A 140 16.65 -3.23 3.78
N ASP A 141 16.66 -3.48 5.09
CA ASP A 141 16.46 -4.80 5.65
C ASP A 141 15.04 -5.31 5.41
N ILE A 142 14.03 -4.41 5.52
CA ILE A 142 12.64 -4.73 5.17
C ILE A 142 12.56 -5.16 3.70
N TRP A 143 13.25 -4.43 2.81
CA TRP A 143 13.26 -4.72 1.38
C TRP A 143 13.84 -6.11 1.07
N ASP A 144 14.92 -6.49 1.74
CA ASP A 144 15.52 -7.83 1.61
C ASP A 144 14.51 -8.93 1.99
N VAL A 145 13.78 -8.75 3.09
CA VAL A 145 12.73 -9.70 3.50
C VAL A 145 11.60 -9.75 2.46
N MET A 146 11.18 -8.60 1.92
CA MET A 146 10.13 -8.53 0.90
C MET A 146 10.53 -9.24 -0.41
N MET A 147 11.79 -9.13 -0.83
CA MET A 147 12.31 -9.88 -1.99
C MET A 147 12.20 -11.40 -1.77
N ARG A 148 12.45 -11.89 -0.55
CA ARG A 148 12.27 -13.31 -0.21
C ARG A 148 10.80 -13.73 -0.23
N LEU A 149 9.91 -12.93 0.35
CA LEU A 149 8.46 -13.18 0.33
C LEU A 149 7.91 -13.25 -1.11
N LYS A 150 8.42 -12.41 -2.01
CA LYS A 150 8.09 -12.47 -3.44
C LYS A 150 8.58 -13.77 -4.07
N LYS A 151 9.81 -14.17 -3.79
CA LYS A 151 10.39 -15.43 -4.28
C LYS A 151 9.61 -16.66 -3.78
N GLU A 152 9.08 -16.60 -2.56
CA GLU A 152 8.22 -17.64 -1.97
C GLU A 152 6.78 -17.66 -2.52
N GLY A 153 6.41 -16.66 -3.33
CA GLY A 153 5.08 -16.53 -3.90
C GLY A 153 3.99 -16.02 -2.94
N LYS A 154 4.37 -15.58 -1.74
CA LYS A 154 3.45 -14.95 -0.77
C LYS A 154 3.03 -13.54 -1.19
N VAL A 155 3.88 -12.88 -1.97
CA VAL A 155 3.65 -11.55 -2.51
C VAL A 155 3.98 -11.56 -3.99
N ARG A 156 3.10 -11.02 -4.85
CA ARG A 156 3.34 -10.97 -6.30
C ARG A 156 4.23 -9.79 -6.70
N TYR A 157 3.94 -8.61 -6.15
CA TYR A 157 4.68 -7.37 -6.40
C TYR A 157 5.15 -6.75 -5.10
N ILE A 158 6.39 -6.32 -5.07
CA ILE A 158 6.94 -5.54 -3.97
C ILE A 158 7.18 -4.11 -4.42
N GLY A 159 6.88 -3.17 -3.55
CA GLY A 159 6.99 -1.76 -3.83
C GLY A 159 7.18 -0.94 -2.56
N VAL A 160 7.07 0.36 -2.75
CA VAL A 160 7.30 1.35 -1.69
C VAL A 160 6.25 2.45 -1.74
N SER A 161 6.14 3.21 -0.66
CA SER A 161 5.30 4.39 -0.61
C SER A 161 6.06 5.55 0.03
N ASN A 162 5.89 6.76 -0.51
CA ASN A 162 6.54 7.99 -0.04
C ASN A 162 8.09 7.98 -0.16
N PHE A 163 8.64 7.19 -1.08
CA PHE A 163 10.07 7.12 -1.34
C PHE A 163 10.49 8.17 -2.36
N HIS A 164 11.56 8.89 -2.04
CA HIS A 164 12.24 9.81 -2.95
C HIS A 164 13.34 9.10 -3.74
N ILE A 165 13.88 9.76 -4.77
CA ILE A 165 14.88 9.21 -5.69
C ILE A 165 16.09 8.61 -4.96
N ASN A 166 16.61 9.27 -3.94
CA ASN A 166 17.75 8.76 -3.15
C ASN A 166 17.46 7.42 -2.45
N HIS A 167 16.23 7.23 -1.96
CA HIS A 167 15.82 5.96 -1.35
C HIS A 167 15.67 4.87 -2.41
N LEU A 168 15.11 5.21 -3.57
CA LEU A 168 14.93 4.28 -4.69
C LEU A 168 16.27 3.80 -5.26
N GLU A 169 17.23 4.72 -5.44
CA GLU A 169 18.60 4.37 -5.87
C GLU A 169 19.29 3.45 -4.85
N LYS A 170 19.05 3.67 -3.56
CA LYS A 170 19.60 2.80 -2.54
C LYS A 170 19.04 1.39 -2.63
N LEU A 171 17.71 1.22 -2.75
CA LEU A 171 17.09 -0.09 -2.94
C LEU A 171 17.59 -0.79 -4.21
N LYS A 172 17.71 -0.05 -5.31
CA LYS A 172 18.25 -0.56 -6.57
C LYS A 172 19.68 -1.07 -6.43
N SER A 173 20.48 -0.44 -5.57
CA SER A 173 21.88 -0.85 -5.33
C SER A 173 22.02 -2.15 -4.54
N ILE A 174 21.00 -2.56 -3.78
CA ILE A 174 21.01 -3.75 -2.94
C ILE A 174 20.25 -4.93 -3.54
N GLY A 175 19.47 -4.72 -4.60
CA GLY A 175 18.73 -5.81 -5.21
C GLY A 175 17.77 -5.38 -6.31
N GLU A 176 16.53 -5.85 -6.23
CA GLU A 176 15.48 -5.56 -7.20
C GLU A 176 14.95 -4.14 -7.06
N CYS A 177 14.70 -3.48 -8.19
CA CYS A 177 14.02 -2.19 -8.19
C CYS A 177 12.55 -2.35 -7.78
N PRO A 178 11.97 -1.42 -6.98
CA PRO A 178 10.55 -1.47 -6.65
C PRO A 178 9.66 -1.50 -7.89
N SER A 179 8.65 -2.37 -7.90
CA SER A 179 7.66 -2.42 -8.98
C SER A 179 6.72 -1.21 -8.96
N ILE A 180 6.44 -0.70 -7.76
CA ILE A 180 5.49 0.38 -7.50
C ILE A 180 6.11 1.36 -6.52
N ASN A 181 5.94 2.67 -6.76
CA ASN A 181 6.11 3.72 -5.75
C ASN A 181 4.79 4.49 -5.61
N GLN A 182 4.14 4.39 -4.45
CA GLN A 182 2.90 5.09 -4.17
C GLN A 182 3.21 6.41 -3.48
N ILE A 183 2.87 7.53 -4.12
CA ILE A 183 3.18 8.88 -3.61
C ILE A 183 1.96 9.80 -3.63
N TYR A 184 2.00 10.83 -2.79
CA TYR A 184 1.03 11.91 -2.89
C TYR A 184 1.29 12.72 -4.16
N VAL A 185 0.33 12.72 -5.07
CA VAL A 185 0.33 13.59 -6.25
C VAL A 185 -1.08 14.07 -6.51
N SER A 186 -1.23 15.38 -6.65
CA SER A 186 -2.46 16.01 -7.12
C SER A 186 -2.20 16.78 -8.41
N PRO A 187 -3.23 17.19 -9.14
CA PRO A 187 -3.07 18.04 -10.32
C PRO A 187 -2.32 19.36 -10.05
N LEU A 188 -2.27 19.79 -8.78
CA LEU A 188 -1.61 21.03 -8.35
C LEU A 188 -0.20 20.81 -7.78
N SER A 189 0.24 19.55 -7.57
CA SER A 189 1.51 19.21 -6.89
C SER A 189 2.30 18.10 -7.58
N ILE A 190 2.41 18.15 -8.91
CA ILE A 190 3.19 17.17 -9.67
C ILE A 190 4.68 17.49 -9.58
N LYS A 191 5.48 16.53 -9.11
CA LYS A 191 6.94 16.58 -9.17
C LYS A 191 7.42 15.85 -10.43
N HIS A 192 7.81 16.63 -11.44
CA HIS A 192 8.24 16.07 -12.72
C HIS A 192 9.46 15.16 -12.61
N GLU A 193 10.39 15.46 -11.71
CA GLU A 193 11.59 14.65 -11.48
C GLU A 193 11.26 13.23 -11.00
N ASP A 194 10.33 13.10 -10.06
CA ASP A 194 9.89 11.79 -9.52
C ASP A 194 9.19 10.97 -10.63
N LEU A 195 8.43 11.64 -11.50
CA LEU A 195 7.77 11.01 -12.64
C LEU A 195 8.77 10.51 -13.67
N GLU A 196 9.70 11.37 -14.12
CA GLU A 196 10.73 11.02 -15.08
C GLU A 196 11.64 9.90 -14.57
N TYR A 197 12.06 9.99 -13.30
CA TYR A 197 12.85 8.94 -12.67
C TYR A 197 12.12 7.60 -12.69
N SER A 198 10.86 7.60 -12.31
CA SER A 198 10.04 6.38 -12.24
C SER A 198 9.85 5.74 -13.62
N ILE A 199 9.58 6.54 -14.66
CA ILE A 199 9.47 6.06 -16.04
C ILE A 199 10.79 5.44 -16.50
N ASN A 200 11.92 6.11 -16.27
CA ASN A 200 13.24 5.67 -16.71
C ASN A 200 13.72 4.38 -16.01
N ASN A 201 13.20 4.11 -14.81
CA ASN A 201 13.54 2.91 -14.02
C ASN A 201 12.44 1.85 -14.01
N ALA A 202 11.41 1.99 -14.85
CA ALA A 202 10.29 1.06 -14.94
C ALA A 202 9.51 0.86 -13.63
N ILE A 203 9.47 1.91 -12.77
CA ILE A 203 8.71 1.93 -11.53
C ILE A 203 7.30 2.48 -11.84
N GLN A 204 6.26 1.72 -11.51
CA GLN A 204 4.88 2.21 -11.64
C GLN A 204 4.60 3.25 -10.55
N LEU A 205 4.35 4.50 -10.95
CA LEU A 205 3.81 5.48 -10.01
C LEU A 205 2.33 5.20 -9.75
N MET A 206 1.99 5.16 -8.47
CA MET A 206 0.62 5.11 -7.98
C MET A 206 0.37 6.37 -7.13
N THR A 207 -0.81 6.98 -7.25
CA THR A 207 -1.11 8.21 -6.49
C THR A 207 -2.16 7.93 -5.44
N TYR A 208 -1.97 8.48 -4.24
CA TYR A 208 -3.02 8.51 -3.22
C TYR A 208 -3.55 9.93 -3.01
N SER A 209 -4.80 10.05 -2.57
CA SER A 209 -5.51 11.32 -2.33
C SER A 209 -5.42 12.34 -3.50
N PRO A 210 -5.54 11.93 -4.77
CA PRO A 210 -5.25 12.80 -5.91
C PRO A 210 -6.18 14.02 -6.05
N LEU A 211 -7.33 14.01 -5.37
CA LEU A 211 -8.32 15.10 -5.42
C LEU A 211 -8.30 15.99 -4.17
N MET A 212 -7.43 15.73 -3.18
CA MET A 212 -7.45 16.44 -1.90
C MET A 212 -7.28 17.96 -2.08
N ASP A 213 -6.30 18.38 -2.86
CA ASP A 213 -6.06 19.81 -3.11
C ASP A 213 -7.22 20.49 -3.86
N LEU A 214 -7.90 19.76 -4.76
CA LEU A 214 -9.05 20.29 -5.47
C LEU A 214 -10.25 20.48 -4.52
N VAL A 215 -10.47 19.55 -3.60
CA VAL A 215 -11.53 19.65 -2.59
C VAL A 215 -11.25 20.84 -1.67
N LEU A 216 -10.03 21.00 -1.19
CA LEU A 216 -9.64 22.14 -0.36
C LEU A 216 -9.75 23.47 -1.12
N SER A 217 -9.38 23.53 -2.40
CA SER A 217 -9.54 24.71 -3.25
C SER A 217 -11.02 25.08 -3.45
N LEU A 218 -11.90 24.09 -3.64
CA LEU A 218 -13.34 24.33 -3.81
C LEU A 218 -14.01 24.89 -2.54
N ILE A 219 -13.54 24.51 -1.35
CA ILE A 219 -14.04 25.06 -0.09
C ILE A 219 -13.74 26.57 0.01
N HIS A 220 -12.59 27.03 -0.48
CA HIS A 220 -12.27 28.46 -0.53
C HIS A 220 -13.00 29.25 -1.60
N ILE A 221 -13.45 28.61 -2.68
CA ILE A 221 -14.23 29.25 -3.76
C ILE A 221 -15.69 29.43 -3.37
N SER A 222 -16.22 28.64 -2.45
CA SER A 222 -17.63 28.65 -2.07
C SER A 222 -18.00 29.62 -0.94
N GLU A 223 -17.05 30.32 -0.34
CA GLU A 223 -17.36 31.39 0.62
C GLU A 223 -17.72 32.68 -0.14
N PRO A 224 -18.99 33.14 -0.09
CA PRO A 224 -19.35 34.43 -0.65
C PRO A 224 -18.62 35.52 0.13
N THR A 225 -17.76 36.28 -0.55
CA THR A 225 -17.24 37.54 -0.04
C THR A 225 -18.43 38.42 0.33
N ARG A 226 -18.64 38.62 1.63
CA ARG A 226 -19.56 39.64 2.16
C ARG A 226 -18.88 40.97 2.18
#